data_8764621a6bdc663ca2782319faf13813
#
_entry.id   8764621a6bdc663ca2782319faf13813
#
_cell.length_a   1.000
_cell.length_b   1.000
_cell.length_c   1.000
_cell.angle_alpha   90.00
_cell.angle_beta   90.00
_cell.angle_gamma   90.00
#
_symmetry.space_group_name_H-M   'P 1'
#
loop_
_entity.id
_entity.type
_entity.pdbx_description
1 polymer ?
#
loop_
_entity_poly.entity_id
_entity_poly.type
_entity_poly.pdbx_seq_one_letter_code
_entity_poly.pdbx_strand_id
1 'polypeptide(L)' 'MLVYTFDNTLDGLLTAVFDSFFLRQQPELLLAEGEQMPLFADKPHQVMTDNEKAARVWKGLEKKLSAN' A
#
# COMPACT_ATOMS: atom_id res chain seq x y z
N MET A 1 -7.85 0.55 14.58
CA MET A 1 -7.95 0.38 13.11
C MET A 1 -6.64 0.74 12.45
N LEU A 2 -6.08 -0.17 11.68
CA LEU A 2 -4.82 0.10 10.96
C LEU A 2 -5.14 0.78 9.64
N VAL A 3 -4.58 1.96 9.42
CA VAL A 3 -4.81 2.76 8.21
C VAL A 3 -3.47 3.05 7.55
N TYR A 4 -3.40 2.84 6.24
CA TYR A 4 -2.27 3.25 5.43
C TYR A 4 -2.68 4.44 4.59
N THR A 5 -1.81 5.44 4.50
CA THR A 5 -2.01 6.57 3.58
C THR A 5 -0.94 6.53 2.51
N PHE A 6 -1.32 6.89 1.29
CA PHE A 6 -0.42 6.88 0.14
C PHE A 6 -0.70 8.09 -0.75
N ASP A 7 0.12 8.30 -1.75
CA ASP A 7 0.11 9.51 -2.57
C ASP A 7 -0.88 9.47 -3.75
N ASN A 8 -1.81 8.54 -3.74
CA ASN A 8 -2.82 8.37 -4.78
C ASN A 8 -2.26 8.07 -6.17
N THR A 9 -1.09 7.42 -6.21
CA THR A 9 -0.51 6.92 -7.46
C THR A 9 -0.50 5.41 -7.45
N LEU A 10 -0.37 4.80 -8.63
CA LEU A 10 -0.24 3.34 -8.72
C LEU A 10 1.02 2.88 -7.99
N ASP A 11 2.13 3.58 -8.16
CA ASP A 11 3.37 3.24 -7.48
C ASP A 11 3.21 3.33 -5.96
N GLY A 12 2.47 4.33 -5.47
CA GLY A 12 2.17 4.45 -4.05
C GLY A 12 1.33 3.30 -3.54
N LEU A 13 0.32 2.89 -4.30
CA LEU A 13 -0.51 1.76 -3.95
C LEU A 13 0.30 0.46 -3.89
N LEU A 14 1.12 0.22 -4.89
CA LEU A 14 1.98 -0.97 -4.93
C LEU A 14 2.99 -0.95 -3.78
N THR A 15 3.52 0.21 -3.44
CA THR A 15 4.41 0.34 -2.29
C THR A 15 3.66 0.01 -0.99
N ALA A 16 2.40 0.43 -0.89
CA ALA A 16 1.58 0.09 0.27
C ALA A 16 1.40 -1.42 0.40
N VAL A 17 1.17 -2.11 -0.72
CA VAL A 17 1.08 -3.57 -0.73
C VAL A 17 2.40 -4.19 -0.26
N PHE A 18 3.52 -3.69 -0.76
CA PHE A 18 4.84 -4.16 -0.33
C PHE A 18 5.00 -3.98 1.19
N ASP A 19 4.67 -2.80 1.70
CA ASP A 19 4.81 -2.52 3.13
C ASP A 19 3.94 -3.44 3.96
N SER A 20 2.72 -3.74 3.50
CA SER A 20 1.84 -4.64 4.24
C SER A 20 2.43 -6.04 4.38
N PHE A 21 3.07 -6.55 3.34
CA PHE A 21 3.76 -7.84 3.40
C PHE A 21 5.02 -7.77 4.25
N PHE A 22 5.81 -6.73 4.07
CA PHE A 22 7.07 -6.57 4.79
C PHE A 22 6.85 -6.47 6.29
N LEU A 23 5.84 -5.68 6.69
CA LEU A 23 5.51 -5.49 8.10
C LEU A 23 4.57 -6.55 8.64
N ARG A 24 4.10 -7.46 7.79
CA ARG A 24 3.13 -8.50 8.13
C ARG A 24 1.88 -7.90 8.76
N GLN A 25 1.40 -6.83 8.16
CA GLN A 25 0.22 -6.11 8.60
C GLN A 25 -0.84 -6.17 7.50
N GLN A 26 -2.10 -6.16 7.92
CA GLN A 26 -3.22 -6.05 6.98
C GLN A 26 -3.95 -4.75 7.29
N PRO A 27 -3.70 -3.69 6.53
CA PRO A 27 -4.41 -2.43 6.77
C PRO A 27 -5.89 -2.62 6.49
N GLU A 28 -6.70 -2.10 7.37
CA GLU A 28 -8.15 -2.16 7.21
C GLU A 28 -8.65 -1.13 6.21
N LEU A 29 -7.84 -0.09 5.98
CA LEU A 29 -8.23 1.00 5.10
C LEU A 29 -6.99 1.57 4.43
N LEU A 30 -7.11 1.84 3.13
CA LEU A 30 -6.11 2.55 2.35
C LEU A 30 -6.71 3.88 1.94
N LEU A 31 -6.07 4.98 2.35
CA LEU A 31 -6.54 6.32 2.04
C LEU A 31 -5.52 7.05 1.18
N ALA A 32 -5.99 7.70 0.13
CA ALA A 32 -5.15 8.61 -0.63
C ALA A 32 -4.92 9.89 0.18
N GLU A 33 -3.81 10.57 -0.10
CA GLU A 33 -3.55 11.86 0.54
C GLU A 33 -4.70 12.83 0.28
N GLY A 34 -5.09 13.56 1.32
CA GLY A 34 -6.18 14.50 1.26
C GLY A 34 -7.54 13.93 1.61
N GLU A 35 -7.68 12.62 1.72
CA GLU A 35 -8.92 12.02 2.17
C GLU A 35 -9.06 12.15 3.68
N GLN A 36 -10.30 12.24 4.14
CA GLN A 36 -10.60 12.41 5.55
C GLN A 36 -10.35 11.13 6.32
N MET A 37 -9.62 11.22 7.43
CA MET A 37 -9.35 10.08 8.29
C MET A 37 -10.57 9.71 9.10
N PRO A 38 -10.81 8.40 9.33
CA PRO A 38 -11.86 7.96 10.26
C PRO A 38 -11.59 8.46 11.67
N LEU A 39 -12.66 8.72 12.44
CA LEU A 39 -12.55 9.24 13.79
C LEU A 39 -11.81 8.31 14.74
N PHE A 40 -11.93 7.02 14.54
CA PHE A 40 -11.37 6.01 15.44
C PHE A 40 -10.12 5.36 14.89
N ALA A 41 -9.52 5.95 13.85
CA ALA A 41 -8.29 5.43 13.31
C ALA A 41 -7.12 5.70 14.24
N ASP A 42 -6.27 4.72 14.41
CA ASP A 42 -4.99 4.91 15.07
C ASP A 42 -4.09 5.75 14.18
N LYS A 43 -2.90 6.07 14.69
CA LYS A 43 -1.92 6.82 13.92
C LYS A 43 -1.70 6.12 12.56
N PRO A 44 -1.92 6.80 11.44
CA PRO A 44 -1.79 6.15 10.14
C PRO A 44 -0.34 5.88 9.79
N HIS A 45 -0.12 4.79 9.06
CA HIS A 45 1.17 4.52 8.47
C HIS A 45 1.24 5.26 7.14
N GLN A 46 2.11 6.24 7.04
CA GLN A 46 2.31 6.97 5.80
C GLN A 46 3.24 6.18 4.89
N VAL A 47 2.71 5.74 3.75
CA VAL A 47 3.48 4.97 2.78
C VAL A 47 4.35 5.93 1.98
N MET A 48 5.65 5.70 2.02
CA MET A 48 6.60 6.46 1.20
C MET A 48 6.76 5.73 -0.13
N THR A 49 6.29 6.34 -1.20
CA THR A 49 6.34 5.75 -2.53
C THR A 49 7.78 5.43 -2.92
N ASP A 50 8.00 4.17 -3.31
CA ASP A 50 9.32 3.68 -3.69
C ASP A 50 9.16 2.86 -4.97
N ASN A 51 9.79 3.32 -6.03
CA ASN A 51 9.66 2.68 -7.35
C ASN A 51 10.20 1.26 -7.37
N GLU A 52 11.25 0.99 -6.61
CA GLU A 52 11.81 -0.38 -6.54
C GLU A 52 10.83 -1.34 -5.87
N LYS A 53 10.24 -0.92 -4.76
CA LYS A 53 9.24 -1.73 -4.07
C LYS A 53 8.02 -1.95 -4.95
N ALA A 54 7.56 -0.91 -5.61
CA ALA A 54 6.43 -1.00 -6.52
C ALA A 54 6.73 -1.96 -7.67
N ALA A 55 7.93 -1.89 -8.23
CA ALA A 55 8.33 -2.78 -9.32
C ALA A 55 8.38 -4.23 -8.89
N ARG A 56 8.83 -4.49 -7.66
CA ARG A 56 8.86 -5.87 -7.13
C ARG A 56 7.46 -6.44 -6.99
N VAL A 57 6.53 -5.64 -6.49
CA VAL A 57 5.13 -6.06 -6.38
C VAL A 57 4.55 -6.31 -7.77
N TRP A 58 4.80 -5.39 -8.69
CA TRP A 58 4.31 -5.52 -10.07
C TRP A 58 4.80 -6.78 -10.74
N LYS A 59 6.10 -7.07 -10.62
CA LYS A 59 6.67 -8.29 -11.18
C LYS A 59 6.06 -9.55 -10.56
N GLY A 60 5.80 -9.53 -9.27
CA GLY A 60 5.14 -10.64 -8.62
C GLY A 60 3.73 -10.86 -9.13
N LEU A 61 2.99 -9.79 -9.34
CA LEU A 61 1.64 -9.86 -9.90
C LEU A 61 1.66 -10.35 -11.35
N GLU A 62 2.57 -9.85 -12.17
CA GLU A 62 2.71 -10.30 -13.55
C GLU A 62 2.99 -11.80 -13.61
N LYS A 63 3.87 -12.28 -12.76
CA LYS A 63 4.20 -13.70 -12.70
C LYS A 63 2.99 -14.55 -12.39
N LYS A 64 2.17 -14.11 -11.44
CA LYS A 64 0.96 -14.84 -11.09
C LYS A 64 -0.09 -14.78 -12.18
N LEU A 65 -0.22 -13.64 -12.85
CA LEU A 65 -1.22 -13.46 -13.88
C LEU A 65 -0.85 -14.18 -15.18
N SER A 66 0.44 -14.34 -15.44
CA SER A 66 0.90 -14.99 -16.68
C SER A 66 1.19 -16.48 -16.51
N ALA A 67 1.08 -17.02 -15.31
CA ALA A 67 1.40 -18.41 -15.00
C ALA A 67 0.20 -19.34 -15.18
N ASN A 68 -0.57 -19.15 -16.19
CA ASN A 68 -1.71 -20.02 -16.47
C ASN A 68 -1.34 -21.14 -17.41
#